data_16c9d3e5c07b66a1eb7e48bffcff498c
#
_entry.id   16c9d3e5c07b66a1eb7e48bffcff498c
#
_cell.length_a   1.000
_cell.length_b   1.000
_cell.length_c   1.000
_cell.angle_alpha   90.00
_cell.angle_beta   90.00
_cell.angle_gamma   90.00
#
_symmetry.space_group_name_H-M   'P 1'
#
loop_
_entity.id
_entity.type
_entity.pdbx_description
1 polymer ?
#
loop_
_entity_poly.entity_id
_entity_poly.type
_entity_poly.pdbx_seq_one_letter_code
_entity_poly.pdbx_strand_id
1 'polypeptide(L)'
;MGDRKSNVVLTGFMATGKSTVGRLLAVQRNASYIDTDEIIAERHGSIEEIFATQGEAAFRDMERDIASELEKTSGLVIATGGRMMLDPDCAEALGSTGRVICLTASIEEIKRRLLTDEDESVRPLLAGSSEVELRLLYEERVEGYSRFQQVQTDRRSVEAVVEEIETLLGND
;
A
#
# COMPACT_ATOMS: atom_id res chain seq x y z
N MET A 1 -29.72 6.54 -9.72
CA MET A 1 -28.62 5.64 -9.35
C MET A 1 -27.45 6.55 -9.02
N GLY A 2 -27.13 6.69 -7.74
CA GLY A 2 -25.98 7.50 -7.36
C GLY A 2 -24.70 6.86 -7.91
N ASP A 3 -23.84 7.68 -8.52
CA ASP A 3 -22.50 7.29 -8.92
C ASP A 3 -21.80 6.66 -7.72
N ARG A 4 -21.64 5.35 -7.73
CA ARG A 4 -20.78 4.68 -6.75
C ARG A 4 -19.37 5.17 -7.03
N LYS A 5 -18.86 6.05 -6.18
CA LYS A 5 -17.46 6.47 -6.27
C LYS A 5 -16.60 5.21 -6.27
N SER A 6 -15.78 5.03 -7.30
CA SER A 6 -14.81 3.92 -7.34
C SER A 6 -13.87 3.97 -6.14
N ASN A 7 -13.35 2.84 -5.73
CA ASN A 7 -12.30 2.80 -4.72
C ASN A 7 -11.00 3.46 -5.24
N VAL A 8 -10.20 3.99 -4.35
CA VAL A 8 -8.82 4.39 -4.65
C VAL A 8 -7.89 3.43 -3.92
N VAL A 9 -7.07 2.72 -4.65
CA VAL A 9 -6.14 1.72 -4.11
C VAL A 9 -4.72 2.28 -4.16
N LEU A 10 -4.10 2.43 -3.01
CA LEU A 10 -2.71 2.88 -2.87
C LEU A 10 -1.80 1.67 -2.66
N THR A 11 -0.88 1.47 -3.57
CA THR A 11 0.17 0.45 -3.48
C THR A 11 1.55 1.08 -3.53
N GLY A 12 2.59 0.30 -3.40
CA GLY A 12 3.98 0.73 -3.45
C GLY A 12 4.83 0.09 -2.35
N PHE A 13 6.13 0.28 -2.44
CA PHE A 13 7.10 -0.26 -1.49
C PHE A 13 6.88 0.30 -0.07
N MET A 14 7.52 -0.32 0.93
CA MET A 14 7.48 0.19 2.30
C MET A 14 8.00 1.63 2.38
N ALA A 15 7.52 2.39 3.34
CA ALA A 15 7.90 3.79 3.59
C ALA A 15 7.69 4.76 2.39
N THR A 16 6.88 4.41 1.40
CA THR A 16 6.50 5.34 0.33
C THR A 16 5.38 6.31 0.71
N GLY A 17 4.77 6.13 1.89
CA GLY A 17 3.78 7.05 2.44
C GLY A 17 2.31 6.66 2.23
N LYS A 18 2.02 5.40 1.90
CA LYS A 18 0.66 4.91 1.64
C LYS A 18 -0.33 5.25 2.75
N SER A 19 0.02 5.00 4.00
CA SER A 19 -0.88 5.25 5.14
C SER A 19 -1.12 6.73 5.36
N THR A 20 -0.06 7.55 5.32
CA THR A 20 -0.17 9.00 5.54
C THR A 20 -0.94 9.67 4.42
N VAL A 21 -0.60 9.38 3.17
CA VAL A 21 -1.29 9.89 1.97
C VAL A 21 -2.73 9.39 1.93
N GLY A 22 -2.95 8.12 2.22
CA GLY A 22 -4.28 7.49 2.20
C GLY A 22 -5.24 8.10 3.20
N ARG A 23 -4.80 8.39 4.41
CA ARG A 23 -5.63 9.04 5.43
C ARG A 23 -6.04 10.46 5.03
N LEU A 24 -5.11 11.27 4.51
CA LEU A 24 -5.42 12.61 4.04
C LEU A 24 -6.34 12.59 2.82
N LEU A 25 -6.07 11.71 1.86
CA LEU A 25 -6.91 11.54 0.67
C LEU A 25 -8.34 11.14 1.03
N ALA A 26 -8.51 10.22 1.99
CA ALA A 26 -9.81 9.80 2.47
C ALA A 26 -10.60 10.95 3.08
N VAL A 27 -9.94 11.79 3.90
CA VAL A 27 -10.56 13.00 4.48
C VAL A 27 -11.04 13.94 3.38
N GLN A 28 -10.20 14.25 2.38
CA GLN A 28 -10.55 15.17 1.30
C GLN A 28 -11.70 14.65 0.42
N ARG A 29 -11.75 13.34 0.21
CA ARG A 29 -12.82 12.69 -0.58
C ARG A 29 -14.09 12.40 0.20
N ASN A 30 -14.09 12.65 1.51
CA ASN A 30 -15.15 12.21 2.44
C ASN A 30 -15.41 10.69 2.28
N ALA A 31 -14.32 9.92 2.22
CA ALA A 31 -14.30 8.47 2.08
C ALA A 31 -13.78 7.80 3.35
N SER A 32 -14.06 6.51 3.53
CA SER A 32 -13.43 5.72 4.59
C SER A 32 -12.04 5.27 4.15
N TYR A 33 -11.08 5.36 5.08
CA TYR A 33 -9.74 4.81 4.91
C TYR A 33 -9.67 3.41 5.51
N ILE A 34 -9.02 2.49 4.83
CA ILE A 34 -8.68 1.16 5.33
C ILE A 34 -7.25 0.78 4.94
N ASP A 35 -6.62 -0.03 5.79
CA ASP A 35 -5.32 -0.64 5.55
C ASP A 35 -5.48 -2.18 5.59
N THR A 36 -5.05 -2.87 4.55
CA THR A 36 -5.23 -4.33 4.44
C THR A 36 -4.40 -5.09 5.46
N ASP A 37 -3.23 -4.59 5.84
CA ASP A 37 -2.39 -5.21 6.86
C ASP A 37 -3.02 -5.05 8.25
N GLU A 38 -3.64 -3.90 8.54
CA GLU A 38 -4.40 -3.69 9.77
C GLU A 38 -5.60 -4.68 9.86
N ILE A 39 -6.34 -4.89 8.78
CA ILE A 39 -7.46 -5.85 8.74
C ILE A 39 -6.97 -7.27 9.01
N ILE A 40 -5.86 -7.69 8.40
CA ILE A 40 -5.27 -9.02 8.64
C ILE A 40 -4.88 -9.15 10.10
N ALA A 41 -4.18 -8.15 10.64
CA ALA A 41 -3.72 -8.18 12.02
C ALA A 41 -4.88 -8.22 13.04
N GLU A 42 -5.96 -7.50 12.79
CA GLU A 42 -7.16 -7.53 13.65
C GLU A 42 -7.85 -8.89 13.64
N ARG A 43 -7.88 -9.58 12.49
CA ARG A 43 -8.57 -10.86 12.33
C ARG A 43 -7.76 -12.07 12.75
N HIS A 44 -6.44 -12.04 12.54
CA HIS A 44 -5.59 -13.23 12.61
C HIS A 44 -4.41 -13.11 13.58
N GLY A 45 -4.21 -11.96 14.20
CA GLY A 45 -3.05 -11.66 15.04
C GLY A 45 -1.93 -10.95 14.28
N SER A 46 -0.84 -10.65 14.97
CA SER A 46 0.24 -9.87 14.37
C SER A 46 0.82 -10.54 13.10
N ILE A 47 1.20 -9.75 12.12
CA ILE A 47 1.77 -10.25 10.87
C ILE A 47 3.03 -11.09 11.13
N GLU A 48 3.86 -10.68 12.09
CA GLU A 48 5.05 -11.42 12.50
C GLU A 48 4.68 -12.83 13.02
N GLU A 49 3.65 -12.93 13.85
CA GLU A 49 3.15 -14.21 14.39
C GLU A 49 2.57 -15.10 13.27
N ILE A 50 1.84 -14.52 12.33
CA ILE A 50 1.32 -15.25 11.17
C ILE A 50 2.48 -15.85 10.35
N PHE A 51 3.50 -15.05 10.04
CA PHE A 51 4.69 -15.56 9.32
C PHE A 51 5.43 -16.63 10.10
N ALA A 52 5.59 -16.47 11.41
CA ALA A 52 6.30 -17.43 12.26
C ALA A 52 5.55 -18.76 12.43
N THR A 53 4.22 -18.74 12.55
CA THR A 53 3.42 -19.92 12.88
C THR A 53 2.73 -20.58 11.69
N GLN A 54 2.34 -19.78 10.67
CA GLN A 54 1.56 -20.25 9.52
C GLN A 54 2.31 -20.12 8.19
N GLY A 55 3.34 -19.26 8.14
CA GLY A 55 4.18 -19.04 6.97
C GLY A 55 3.63 -18.02 5.97
N GLU A 56 4.47 -17.67 4.99
CA GLU A 56 4.14 -16.65 3.98
C GLU A 56 2.93 -17.03 3.13
N ALA A 57 2.78 -18.30 2.75
CA ALA A 57 1.68 -18.76 1.90
C ALA A 57 0.32 -18.48 2.55
N ALA A 58 0.17 -18.75 3.85
CA ALA A 58 -1.06 -18.46 4.58
C ALA A 58 -1.36 -16.94 4.62
N PHE A 59 -0.34 -16.10 4.81
CA PHE A 59 -0.50 -14.65 4.73
C PHE A 59 -0.99 -14.20 3.35
N ARG A 60 -0.46 -14.77 2.26
CA ARG A 60 -0.90 -14.46 0.90
C ARG A 60 -2.34 -14.88 0.63
N ASP A 61 -2.78 -16.02 1.21
CA ASP A 61 -4.18 -16.43 1.13
C ASP A 61 -5.09 -15.40 1.87
N MET A 62 -4.68 -14.91 3.03
CA MET A 62 -5.41 -13.86 3.75
C MET A 62 -5.51 -12.56 2.95
N GLU A 63 -4.44 -12.16 2.24
CA GLU A 63 -4.47 -11.00 1.35
C GLU A 63 -5.48 -11.19 0.21
N ARG A 64 -5.55 -12.38 -0.42
CA ARG A 64 -6.52 -12.69 -1.49
C ARG A 64 -7.95 -12.68 -0.97
N ASP A 65 -8.20 -13.22 0.21
CA ASP A 65 -9.53 -13.21 0.84
C ASP A 65 -10.01 -11.77 1.05
N ILE A 66 -9.15 -10.90 1.58
CA ILE A 66 -9.47 -9.48 1.78
C ILE A 66 -9.68 -8.77 0.44
N ALA A 67 -8.85 -9.02 -0.58
CA ALA A 67 -9.04 -8.45 -1.90
C ALA A 67 -10.42 -8.80 -2.48
N SER A 68 -10.83 -10.06 -2.37
CA SER A 68 -12.15 -10.54 -2.81
C SER A 68 -13.33 -9.92 -2.03
N GLU A 69 -13.14 -9.61 -0.75
CA GLU A 69 -14.14 -8.88 0.02
C GLU A 69 -14.25 -7.41 -0.44
N LEU A 70 -13.10 -6.75 -0.62
CA LEU A 70 -13.01 -5.34 -1.00
C LEU A 70 -13.45 -5.09 -2.44
N GLU A 71 -13.33 -6.05 -3.34
CA GLU A 71 -13.89 -6.00 -4.69
C GLU A 71 -15.39 -5.68 -4.70
N LYS A 72 -16.12 -6.07 -3.65
CA LYS A 72 -17.57 -5.85 -3.51
C LYS A 72 -17.92 -4.49 -2.90
N THR A 73 -16.92 -3.70 -2.56
CA THR A 73 -17.07 -2.38 -1.92
C THR A 73 -16.91 -1.23 -2.90
N SER A 74 -17.22 -0.02 -2.45
CA SER A 74 -17.03 1.20 -3.23
C SER A 74 -16.87 2.43 -2.32
N GLY A 75 -16.20 3.46 -2.82
CA GLY A 75 -16.02 4.72 -2.10
C GLY A 75 -14.99 4.65 -0.98
N LEU A 76 -14.06 3.71 -1.04
CA LEU A 76 -12.97 3.55 -0.07
C LEU A 76 -11.65 4.10 -0.60
N VAL A 77 -10.79 4.52 0.31
CA VAL A 77 -9.35 4.66 0.09
C VAL A 77 -8.67 3.49 0.79
N ILE A 78 -8.03 2.64 0.00
CA ILE A 78 -7.43 1.36 0.43
C ILE A 78 -5.92 1.48 0.35
N ALA A 79 -5.22 1.39 1.47
CA ALA A 79 -3.78 1.17 1.50
C ALA A 79 -3.50 -0.33 1.55
N THR A 80 -2.70 -0.83 0.62
CA THR A 80 -2.36 -2.25 0.54
C THR A 80 -1.04 -2.57 1.20
N GLY A 81 -0.89 -3.80 1.68
CA GLY A 81 0.40 -4.36 2.05
C GLY A 81 1.40 -4.27 0.88
N GLY A 82 2.70 -4.15 1.21
CA GLY A 82 3.74 -3.81 0.23
C GLY A 82 3.86 -4.77 -0.95
N ARG A 83 3.39 -6.02 -0.84
CA ARG A 83 3.46 -7.00 -1.92
C ARG A 83 2.08 -7.42 -2.47
N MET A 84 1.00 -7.01 -1.83
CA MET A 84 -0.35 -7.45 -2.16
C MET A 84 -0.69 -7.26 -3.64
N MET A 85 -0.43 -6.07 -4.19
CA MET A 85 -0.74 -5.76 -5.59
C MET A 85 0.23 -6.39 -6.61
N LEU A 86 1.28 -7.09 -6.18
CA LEU A 86 2.12 -7.91 -7.04
C LEU A 86 1.53 -9.31 -7.25
N ASP A 87 0.57 -9.72 -6.42
CA ASP A 87 -0.24 -10.92 -6.63
C ASP A 87 -1.30 -10.63 -7.71
N PRO A 88 -1.37 -11.45 -8.78
CA PRO A 88 -2.30 -11.20 -9.88
C PRO A 88 -3.78 -11.22 -9.46
N ASP A 89 -4.16 -12.10 -8.54
CA ASP A 89 -5.55 -12.24 -8.09
C ASP A 89 -5.98 -11.01 -7.27
N CYS A 90 -5.11 -10.53 -6.40
CA CYS A 90 -5.35 -9.29 -5.65
C CYS A 90 -5.43 -8.07 -6.57
N ALA A 91 -4.52 -7.99 -7.55
CA ALA A 91 -4.48 -6.88 -8.51
C ALA A 91 -5.73 -6.85 -9.39
N GLU A 92 -6.23 -8.00 -9.83
CA GLU A 92 -7.47 -8.12 -10.60
C GLU A 92 -8.67 -7.70 -9.74
N ALA A 93 -8.82 -8.27 -8.56
CA ALA A 93 -9.94 -7.97 -7.66
C ALA A 93 -10.03 -6.48 -7.31
N LEU A 94 -8.94 -5.89 -6.83
CA LEU A 94 -8.93 -4.48 -6.41
C LEU A 94 -8.94 -3.51 -7.61
N GLY A 95 -8.29 -3.89 -8.73
CA GLY A 95 -8.27 -3.08 -9.95
C GLY A 95 -9.58 -3.07 -10.72
N SER A 96 -10.46 -4.08 -10.54
CA SER A 96 -11.77 -4.15 -11.20
C SER A 96 -12.75 -3.08 -10.71
N THR A 97 -12.62 -2.65 -9.47
CA THR A 97 -13.55 -1.71 -8.81
C THR A 97 -12.89 -0.43 -8.32
N GLY A 98 -11.58 -0.30 -8.46
CA GLY A 98 -10.79 0.82 -7.98
C GLY A 98 -9.75 1.34 -8.97
N ARG A 99 -9.36 2.61 -8.75
CA ARG A 99 -8.20 3.21 -9.43
C ARG A 99 -6.96 2.92 -8.60
N VAL A 100 -6.00 2.24 -9.20
CA VAL A 100 -4.75 1.86 -8.53
C VAL A 100 -3.68 2.91 -8.77
N ILE A 101 -3.16 3.48 -7.69
CA ILE A 101 -2.06 4.44 -7.69
C ILE A 101 -0.89 3.83 -6.92
N CYS A 102 0.26 3.76 -7.56
CA CYS A 102 1.50 3.32 -6.92
C CYS A 102 2.30 4.52 -6.42
N LEU A 103 2.47 4.61 -5.11
CA LEU A 103 3.38 5.59 -4.53
C LEU A 103 4.82 5.09 -4.65
N THR A 104 5.69 5.92 -5.18
CA THR A 104 7.11 5.62 -5.37
C THR A 104 8.00 6.56 -4.56
N ALA A 105 9.15 6.05 -4.15
CA ALA A 105 10.22 6.85 -3.57
C ALA A 105 11.56 6.23 -3.93
N SER A 106 12.62 7.04 -3.99
CA SER A 106 13.97 6.52 -4.17
C SER A 106 14.40 5.69 -2.96
N ILE A 107 15.32 4.75 -3.19
CA ILE A 107 15.83 3.91 -2.10
C ILE A 107 16.48 4.76 -0.99
N GLU A 108 17.10 5.88 -1.33
CA GLU A 108 17.71 6.82 -0.41
C GLU A 108 16.64 7.50 0.47
N GLU A 109 15.53 7.90 -0.12
CA GLU A 109 14.41 8.49 0.61
C GLU A 109 13.72 7.46 1.51
N ILE A 110 13.54 6.23 1.03
CA ILE A 110 13.00 5.11 1.82
C ILE A 110 13.87 4.87 3.05
N LYS A 111 15.21 4.77 2.88
CA LYS A 111 16.15 4.62 3.99
C LYS A 111 16.04 5.76 4.99
N ARG A 112 15.99 7.00 4.51
CA ARG A 112 15.86 8.18 5.36
C ARG A 112 14.59 8.10 6.21
N ARG A 113 13.45 7.74 5.61
CA ARG A 113 12.17 7.60 6.31
C ARG A 113 12.19 6.48 7.33
N LEU A 114 12.72 5.31 6.98
CA LEU A 114 12.85 4.18 7.89
C LEU A 114 13.74 4.47 9.12
N LEU A 115 14.75 5.34 8.97
CA LEU A 115 15.61 5.76 10.07
C LEU A 115 14.97 6.81 10.99
N THR A 116 14.02 7.60 10.46
CA THR A 116 13.32 8.66 11.19
C THR A 116 11.99 8.21 11.77
N ASP A 117 11.46 7.06 11.34
CA ASP A 117 10.22 6.52 11.85
C ASP A 117 10.42 5.96 13.24
N GLU A 118 9.67 6.49 14.23
CA GLU A 118 9.70 6.04 15.62
C GLU A 118 8.91 4.73 15.81
N ASP A 119 8.25 4.24 14.77
CA ASP A 119 7.49 3.00 14.81
C ASP A 119 8.46 1.80 14.90
N GLU A 120 8.51 1.20 16.09
CA GLU A 120 9.36 0.04 16.38
C GLU A 120 9.06 -1.17 15.50
N SER A 121 7.87 -1.24 14.87
CA SER A 121 7.47 -2.33 13.97
C SER A 121 8.28 -2.37 12.66
N VAL A 122 8.87 -1.25 12.28
CA VAL A 122 9.68 -1.12 11.05
C VAL A 122 11.17 -1.42 11.31
N ARG A 123 11.63 -1.24 12.56
CA ARG A 123 13.03 -1.45 12.98
C ARG A 123 13.55 -2.88 12.77
N PRO A 124 12.77 -3.97 12.92
CA PRO A 124 13.25 -5.32 12.66
C PRO A 124 13.74 -5.54 11.23
N LEU A 125 13.12 -4.87 10.26
CA LEU A 125 13.55 -4.94 8.84
C LEU A 125 14.89 -4.22 8.59
N LEU A 126 15.24 -3.25 9.43
CA LEU A 126 16.52 -2.52 9.36
C LEU A 126 17.59 -3.12 10.28
N ALA A 127 17.20 -3.66 11.44
CA ALA A 127 18.13 -4.17 12.44
C ALA A 127 18.77 -5.52 12.05
N GLY A 128 18.13 -6.27 11.15
CA GLY A 128 18.62 -7.57 10.66
C GLY A 128 18.98 -7.60 9.18
N SER A 129 18.56 -6.61 8.40
CA SER A 129 18.77 -6.56 6.97
C SER A 129 19.87 -5.59 6.64
N SER A 130 20.90 -6.07 5.95
CA SER A 130 21.93 -5.20 5.38
C SER A 130 21.27 -4.24 4.37
N GLU A 131 21.92 -3.10 4.15
CA GLU A 131 21.53 -2.16 3.08
C GLU A 131 21.37 -2.87 1.71
N VAL A 132 22.17 -3.92 1.51
CA VAL A 132 22.14 -4.77 0.32
C VAL A 132 20.81 -5.52 0.20
N GLU A 133 20.31 -6.10 1.29
CA GLU A 133 19.04 -6.85 1.28
C GLU A 133 17.85 -5.93 0.99
N LEU A 134 17.83 -4.72 1.59
CA LEU A 134 16.78 -3.74 1.31
C LEU A 134 16.79 -3.32 -0.17
N ARG A 135 17.97 -3.09 -0.75
CA ARG A 135 18.14 -2.75 -2.16
C ARG A 135 17.69 -3.88 -3.08
N LEU A 136 18.09 -5.11 -2.80
CA LEU A 136 17.65 -6.28 -3.57
C LEU A 136 16.14 -6.45 -3.54
N LEU A 137 15.53 -6.30 -2.37
CA LEU A 137 14.07 -6.38 -2.22
C LEU A 137 13.35 -5.24 -2.97
N TYR A 138 13.91 -4.04 -2.96
CA TYR A 138 13.40 -2.91 -3.71
C TYR A 138 13.45 -3.16 -5.23
N GLU A 139 14.61 -3.60 -5.74
CA GLU A 139 14.82 -3.91 -7.16
C GLU A 139 13.89 -5.04 -7.64
N GLU A 140 13.72 -6.09 -6.84
CA GLU A 140 12.79 -7.19 -7.14
C GLU A 140 11.35 -6.72 -7.34
N ARG A 141 10.90 -5.74 -6.55
CA ARG A 141 9.50 -5.30 -6.54
C ARG A 141 9.19 -4.16 -7.50
N VAL A 142 10.16 -3.31 -7.78
CA VAL A 142 9.97 -2.07 -8.57
C VAL A 142 9.41 -2.34 -9.95
N GLU A 143 9.86 -3.40 -10.61
CA GLU A 143 9.36 -3.79 -11.93
C GLU A 143 7.87 -4.15 -11.89
N GLY A 144 7.45 -4.90 -10.87
CA GLY A 144 6.04 -5.28 -10.69
C GLY A 144 5.13 -4.08 -10.44
N TYR A 145 5.62 -3.04 -9.78
CA TYR A 145 4.85 -1.81 -9.56
C TYR A 145 4.75 -0.92 -10.80
N SER A 146 5.66 -1.04 -11.78
CA SER A 146 5.71 -0.18 -12.97
C SER A 146 4.45 -0.23 -13.84
N ARG A 147 3.64 -1.29 -13.72
CA ARG A 147 2.37 -1.45 -14.43
C ARG A 147 1.25 -0.54 -13.93
N PHE A 148 1.38 0.04 -12.74
CA PHE A 148 0.39 0.93 -12.15
C PHE A 148 0.73 2.40 -12.41
N GLN A 149 -0.28 3.27 -12.35
CA GLN A 149 -0.07 4.73 -12.38
C GLN A 149 0.80 5.14 -11.19
N GLN A 150 1.94 5.75 -11.45
CA GLN A 150 2.92 6.11 -10.43
C GLN A 150 2.81 7.55 -9.99
N VAL A 151 2.99 7.80 -8.71
CA VAL A 151 3.12 9.12 -8.10
C VAL A 151 4.34 9.13 -7.18
N GLN A 152 5.31 9.96 -7.50
CA GLN A 152 6.54 10.09 -6.73
C GLN A 152 6.32 10.91 -5.45
N THR A 153 6.91 10.46 -4.34
CA THR A 153 6.75 11.09 -3.03
C THR A 153 8.02 11.71 -2.46
N ASP A 154 9.17 11.56 -3.15
CA ASP A 154 10.46 12.11 -2.69
C ASP A 154 10.38 13.61 -2.46
N ARG A 155 10.76 14.04 -1.26
CA ARG A 155 10.86 15.48 -0.88
C ARG A 155 9.61 16.31 -1.18
N ARG A 156 8.45 15.65 -1.15
CA ARG A 156 7.15 16.30 -1.35
C ARG A 156 6.34 16.30 -0.07
N SER A 157 5.52 17.31 0.12
CA SER A 157 4.52 17.30 1.19
C SER A 157 3.40 16.29 0.87
N VAL A 158 2.73 15.81 1.90
CA VAL A 158 1.61 14.88 1.75
C VAL A 158 0.49 15.53 0.92
N GLU A 159 0.24 16.82 1.16
CA GLU A 159 -0.77 17.63 0.45
C GLU A 159 -0.49 17.69 -1.05
N ALA A 160 0.76 17.94 -1.45
CA ALA A 160 1.16 17.99 -2.85
C ALA A 160 1.01 16.62 -3.56
N VAL A 161 1.26 15.53 -2.86
CA VAL A 161 1.05 14.16 -3.37
C VAL A 161 -0.45 13.89 -3.54
N VAL A 162 -1.26 14.25 -2.56
CA VAL A 162 -2.73 14.08 -2.63
C VAL A 162 -3.33 14.92 -3.74
N GLU A 163 -2.89 16.17 -3.94
CA GLU A 163 -3.35 17.03 -5.04
C GLU A 163 -3.07 16.41 -6.43
N GLU A 164 -1.88 15.82 -6.62
CA GLU A 164 -1.56 15.10 -7.85
C GLU A 164 -2.47 13.88 -8.03
N ILE A 165 -2.70 13.10 -6.98
CA ILE A 165 -3.61 11.95 -7.04
C ILE A 165 -5.02 12.40 -7.42
N GLU A 166 -5.55 13.46 -6.81
CA GLU A 166 -6.88 14.00 -7.15
C GLU A 166 -6.94 14.47 -8.61
N THR A 167 -5.88 15.07 -9.11
CA THR A 167 -5.79 15.47 -10.53
C THR A 167 -5.85 14.25 -11.46
N LEU A 168 -5.14 13.17 -11.12
CA LEU A 168 -5.16 11.93 -11.88
C LEU A 168 -6.54 11.25 -11.85
N LEU A 169 -7.23 11.32 -10.73
CA LEU A 169 -8.56 10.74 -10.55
C LEU A 169 -9.68 11.57 -11.19
N GLY A 170 -9.48 12.86 -11.38
CA GLY A 170 -10.47 13.78 -11.97
C GLY A 170 -10.39 13.91 -13.48
N ASN A 171 -9.38 13.33 -14.15
CA ASN A 171 -9.16 13.42 -15.59
C ASN A 171 -9.83 12.28 -16.40
N ASP A 172 -10.82 11.58 -15.83
CA ASP A 172 -11.60 10.52 -16.51
C ASP A 172 -13.07 10.90 -16.69
#